data_386dae116d9735fc97f19bdea72594f2
#
_entry.id   386dae116d9735fc97f19bdea72594f2
#
_cell.length_a   1.000
_cell.length_b   1.000
_cell.length_c   1.000
_cell.angle_alpha   90.00
_cell.angle_beta   90.00
_cell.angle_gamma   90.00
#
_symmetry.space_group_name_H-M   'P 1'
#
loop_
_entity.id
_entity.type
_entity.pdbx_description
1 polymer ?
#
loop_
_entity_poly.entity_id
_entity_poly.type
_entity_poly.pdbx_seq_one_letter_code
_entity_poly.pdbx_strand_id
1 'polypeptide(L)'
;MTQEMPQQHTPETFAAWLRETMLRRGYPERGGQKKFAQDAGISAPTVSRLLRADGLPDTRTLERLAEVLRVPLPEILVRAGVVKEEDLAKLRPINPNPISPRQAAAELGITSPEGIEAFERMVSGLRAIETNDRRASG
;
A
#
# COMPACT_ATOMS: atom_id res chain seq x y z
N MET A 1 -18.23 24.07 -13.50
CA MET A 1 -17.83 23.52 -13.84
C MET A 1 -17.04 22.90 -13.36
N THR A 2 -17.00 22.35 -13.03
CA THR A 2 -16.33 21.81 -12.55
C THR A 2 -15.71 21.03 -12.83
N GLN A 3 -15.31 20.67 -12.97
CA GLN A 3 -14.61 20.00 -13.31
C GLN A 3 -14.00 19.23 -12.55
N GLU A 4 -14.49 18.45 -12.07
CA GLU A 4 -13.99 17.51 -11.50
C GLU A 4 -13.07 16.89 -12.27
N MET A 5 -11.99 17.22 -12.29
CA MET A 5 -11.03 16.59 -12.93
C MET A 5 -10.78 15.36 -12.29
N PRO A 6 -10.81 14.27 -12.94
CA PRO A 6 -10.34 13.02 -12.39
C PRO A 6 -8.93 13.28 -11.96
N GLN A 7 -8.54 12.75 -10.83
CA GLN A 7 -7.24 12.93 -10.34
C GLN A 7 -6.28 12.42 -11.35
N GLN A 8 -5.55 13.30 -11.98
CA GLN A 8 -4.57 12.93 -12.94
C GLN A 8 -3.28 12.65 -12.21
N HIS A 9 -2.74 11.50 -12.43
CA HIS A 9 -1.45 11.14 -11.85
C HIS A 9 -0.38 11.39 -12.90
N THR A 10 0.15 12.59 -12.88
CA THR A 10 1.19 13.01 -13.81
C THR A 10 2.52 13.09 -13.08
N PRO A 11 3.65 13.24 -13.80
CA PRO A 11 4.93 13.46 -13.13
C PRO A 11 4.90 14.65 -12.17
N GLU A 12 4.14 15.69 -12.52
CA GLU A 12 4.03 16.88 -11.67
C GLU A 12 3.28 16.60 -10.38
N THR A 13 2.17 15.87 -10.45
CA THR A 13 1.40 15.54 -9.25
C THR A 13 2.17 14.56 -8.38
N PHE A 14 2.91 13.63 -9.00
CA PHE A 14 3.73 12.71 -8.25
C PHE A 14 4.86 13.44 -7.53
N ALA A 15 5.51 14.38 -8.22
CA ALA A 15 6.59 15.15 -7.63
C ALA A 15 6.12 15.97 -6.42
N ALA A 16 4.95 16.58 -6.54
CA ALA A 16 4.37 17.36 -5.45
C ALA A 16 4.06 16.46 -4.25
N TRP A 17 3.45 15.32 -4.52
CA TRP A 17 3.14 14.35 -3.46
C TRP A 17 4.40 13.82 -2.78
N LEU A 18 5.43 13.51 -3.58
CA LEU A 18 6.70 13.01 -3.06
C LEU A 18 7.36 14.03 -2.16
N ARG A 19 7.40 15.28 -2.60
CA ARG A 19 8.01 16.36 -1.82
C ARG A 19 7.30 16.53 -0.49
N GLU A 20 5.98 16.55 -0.52
CA GLU A 20 5.19 16.70 0.70
C GLU A 20 5.40 15.52 1.64
N THR A 21 5.42 14.31 1.11
CA THR A 21 5.61 13.12 1.93
C THR A 21 7.02 13.07 2.53
N MET A 22 8.02 13.47 1.76
CA MET A 22 9.38 13.55 2.27
C MET A 22 9.48 14.52 3.46
N LEU A 23 8.83 15.68 3.34
CA LEU A 23 8.82 16.64 4.45
C LEU A 23 8.17 16.04 5.69
N ARG A 24 7.08 15.34 5.51
CA ARG A 24 6.40 14.70 6.65
C ARG A 24 7.25 13.62 7.30
N ARG A 25 8.13 13.02 6.54
CA ARG A 25 9.01 11.96 7.06
C ARG A 25 10.34 12.51 7.58
N GLY A 26 10.49 13.84 7.62
CA GLY A 26 11.68 14.45 8.18
C GLY A 26 12.80 14.72 7.22
N TYR A 27 12.53 14.73 5.93
CA TYR A 27 13.53 15.06 4.93
C TYR A 27 13.29 16.50 4.48
N PRO A 28 14.11 17.46 4.94
CA PRO A 28 13.91 18.88 4.58
C PRO A 28 14.21 19.12 3.11
N GLU A 29 13.65 20.20 2.58
CA GLU A 29 13.88 20.53 1.19
C GLU A 29 15.35 20.74 0.88
N ARG A 30 16.06 21.36 1.78
CA ARG A 30 17.48 21.56 1.60
C ARG A 30 18.25 20.51 2.37
N GLY A 31 19.10 19.79 1.66
CA GLY A 31 19.94 18.76 2.26
C GLY A 31 19.24 17.44 2.49
N GLY A 32 17.94 17.38 2.32
CA GLY A 32 17.21 16.16 2.54
C GLY A 32 17.28 15.16 1.40
N GLN A 33 17.50 15.64 0.18
CA GLN A 33 17.49 14.77 -0.99
C GLN A 33 18.59 13.72 -0.94
N LYS A 34 19.77 14.12 -0.54
CA LYS A 34 20.91 13.21 -0.48
C LYS A 34 20.67 12.11 0.54
N LYS A 35 20.20 12.49 1.72
CA LYS A 35 19.90 11.52 2.77
C LYS A 35 18.79 10.62 2.34
N PHE A 36 17.76 11.18 1.73
CA PHE A 36 16.63 10.40 1.25
C PHE A 36 17.07 9.36 0.22
N ALA A 37 17.93 9.78 -0.71
CA ALA A 37 18.46 8.87 -1.72
C ALA A 37 19.22 7.71 -1.08
N GLN A 38 20.04 8.02 -0.07
CA GLN A 38 20.79 7.00 0.64
C GLN A 38 19.84 6.03 1.37
N ASP A 39 18.86 6.58 2.07
CA ASP A 39 17.92 5.76 2.83
C ASP A 39 17.06 4.88 1.91
N ALA A 40 16.71 5.41 0.76
CA ALA A 40 15.88 4.67 -0.20
C ALA A 40 16.69 3.70 -1.05
N GLY A 41 18.00 3.86 -1.07
CA GLY A 41 18.85 3.01 -1.90
C GLY A 41 18.73 3.33 -3.38
N ILE A 42 18.46 4.59 -3.72
CA ILE A 42 18.40 5.05 -5.10
C ILE A 42 19.38 6.19 -5.28
N SER A 43 19.73 6.50 -6.53
CA SER A 43 20.73 7.52 -6.77
C SER A 43 20.17 8.92 -6.54
N ALA A 44 21.03 9.83 -6.08
CA ALA A 44 20.62 11.20 -5.87
C ALA A 44 20.11 11.88 -7.15
N PRO A 45 20.74 11.66 -8.32
CA PRO A 45 20.17 12.20 -9.56
C PRO A 45 18.77 11.70 -9.86
N THR A 46 18.48 10.45 -9.51
CA THR A 46 17.14 9.90 -9.71
C THR A 46 16.12 10.65 -8.85
N VAL A 47 16.44 10.87 -7.57
CA VAL A 47 15.57 11.62 -6.68
C VAL A 47 15.37 13.04 -7.22
N SER A 48 16.44 13.67 -7.66
CA SER A 48 16.36 15.02 -8.20
C SER A 48 15.44 15.10 -9.41
N ARG A 49 15.54 14.12 -10.32
CA ARG A 49 14.68 14.09 -11.50
C ARG A 49 13.22 13.90 -11.12
N LEU A 50 12.95 13.03 -10.16
CA LEU A 50 11.57 12.79 -9.72
C LEU A 50 10.98 14.07 -9.13
N LEU A 51 11.75 14.81 -8.35
CA LEU A 51 11.26 16.03 -7.73
C LEU A 51 11.10 17.18 -8.73
N ARG A 52 11.77 17.11 -9.87
CA ARG A 52 11.60 18.08 -10.95
C ARG A 52 10.54 17.67 -11.95
N ALA A 53 9.84 16.59 -11.66
CA ALA A 53 8.80 16.06 -12.55
C ALA A 53 9.36 15.63 -13.91
N ASP A 54 10.61 15.14 -13.93
CA ASP A 54 11.24 14.66 -15.14
C ASP A 54 10.94 13.19 -15.34
N GLY A 55 9.70 12.85 -15.50
CA GLY A 55 9.26 11.48 -15.73
C GLY A 55 8.81 10.79 -14.46
N LEU A 56 8.34 9.58 -14.60
CA LEU A 56 7.86 8.76 -13.50
C LEU A 56 8.87 7.66 -13.21
N PRO A 57 8.94 7.20 -11.96
CA PRO A 57 9.90 6.15 -11.61
C PRO A 57 9.43 4.79 -12.12
N ASP A 58 10.37 3.86 -12.27
CA ASP A 58 10.02 2.49 -12.62
C ASP A 58 9.52 1.76 -11.36
N THR A 59 9.01 0.56 -11.56
CA THR A 59 8.41 -0.21 -10.48
C THR A 59 9.38 -0.46 -9.33
N ARG A 60 10.62 -0.76 -9.65
CA ARG A 60 11.62 -1.04 -8.64
C ARG A 60 11.88 0.20 -7.77
N THR A 61 11.97 1.36 -8.41
CA THR A 61 12.15 2.61 -7.68
C THR A 61 10.95 2.89 -6.80
N LEU A 62 9.74 2.62 -7.31
CA LEU A 62 8.52 2.79 -6.53
C LEU A 62 8.52 1.91 -5.29
N GLU A 63 8.99 0.68 -5.41
CA GLU A 63 9.09 -0.22 -4.27
C GLU A 63 10.01 0.35 -3.19
N ARG A 64 11.16 0.90 -3.61
CA ARG A 64 12.11 1.47 -2.66
C ARG A 64 11.56 2.73 -2.01
N LEU A 65 10.86 3.56 -2.79
CA LEU A 65 10.22 4.74 -2.25
C LEU A 65 9.14 4.36 -1.22
N ALA A 66 8.36 3.34 -1.53
CA ALA A 66 7.32 2.88 -0.62
C ALA A 66 7.91 2.46 0.71
N GLU A 67 9.03 1.76 0.69
CA GLU A 67 9.68 1.33 1.91
C GLU A 67 10.19 2.49 2.76
N VAL A 68 10.92 3.40 2.15
CA VAL A 68 11.53 4.51 2.89
C VAL A 68 10.48 5.49 3.39
N LEU A 69 9.42 5.69 2.63
CA LEU A 69 8.35 6.60 3.02
C LEU A 69 7.30 5.94 3.90
N ARG A 70 7.40 4.64 4.06
CA ARG A 70 6.43 3.85 4.84
C ARG A 70 5.01 4.02 4.30
N VAL A 71 4.92 3.98 2.99
CA VAL A 71 3.64 4.08 2.28
C VAL A 71 3.35 2.71 1.68
N PRO A 72 2.12 2.22 1.76
CA PRO A 72 1.78 0.95 1.12
C PRO A 72 2.09 1.00 -0.36
N LEU A 73 2.69 -0.06 -0.90
CA LEU A 73 3.04 -0.11 -2.31
C LEU A 73 1.84 0.17 -3.22
N PRO A 74 0.66 -0.39 -2.97
CA PRO A 74 -0.50 -0.06 -3.81
C PRO A 74 -0.80 1.43 -3.89
N GLU A 75 -0.64 2.15 -2.78
CA GLU A 75 -0.89 3.58 -2.77
C GLU A 75 0.10 4.33 -3.66
N ILE A 76 1.38 4.00 -3.58
CA ILE A 76 2.37 4.69 -4.38
C ILE A 76 2.22 4.36 -5.86
N LEU A 77 1.78 3.15 -6.18
CA LEU A 77 1.51 2.76 -7.56
C LEU A 77 0.39 3.61 -8.16
N VAL A 78 -0.64 3.88 -7.36
CA VAL A 78 -1.74 4.74 -7.81
C VAL A 78 -1.23 6.17 -7.99
N ARG A 79 -0.43 6.67 -7.04
CA ARG A 79 0.11 8.03 -7.12
C ARG A 79 0.99 8.23 -8.35
N ALA A 80 1.69 7.18 -8.75
CA ALA A 80 2.55 7.24 -9.93
C ALA A 80 1.78 7.01 -11.23
N GLY A 81 0.50 6.66 -11.15
CA GLY A 81 -0.30 6.41 -12.33
C GLY A 81 -0.04 5.08 -12.98
N VAL A 82 0.65 4.17 -12.29
CA VAL A 82 0.92 2.83 -12.82
C VAL A 82 -0.34 1.99 -12.77
N VAL A 83 -1.14 2.19 -11.73
CA VAL A 83 -2.39 1.46 -11.53
C VAL A 83 -3.49 2.48 -11.26
N LYS A 84 -4.64 2.28 -11.84
CA LYS A 84 -5.77 3.16 -11.57
C LYS A 84 -6.40 2.77 -10.24
N GLU A 85 -6.90 3.75 -9.53
CA GLU A 85 -7.53 3.51 -8.25
C GLU A 85 -8.64 2.47 -8.34
N GLU A 86 -9.43 2.54 -9.38
CA GLU A 86 -10.52 1.59 -9.61
C GLU A 86 -10.00 0.19 -9.90
N ASP A 87 -8.83 0.09 -10.54
CA ASP A 87 -8.22 -1.20 -10.81
C ASP A 87 -7.55 -1.77 -9.57
N LEU A 88 -7.16 -0.90 -8.66
CA LEU A 88 -6.57 -1.33 -7.40
C LEU A 88 -7.55 -2.17 -6.59
N ALA A 89 -8.81 -1.81 -6.64
CA ALA A 89 -9.84 -2.58 -5.95
C ALA A 89 -9.92 -4.00 -6.48
N LYS A 90 -9.62 -4.18 -7.77
CA LYS A 90 -9.62 -5.50 -8.39
C LYS A 90 -8.37 -6.30 -8.04
N LEU A 91 -7.27 -5.60 -7.82
CA LEU A 91 -6.00 -6.25 -7.49
C LEU A 91 -5.89 -6.56 -6.01
N ARG A 92 -6.71 -5.92 -5.19
CA ARG A 92 -6.70 -6.26 -3.81
C ARG A 92 -7.02 -7.72 -3.69
N PRO A 93 -6.21 -8.44 -2.97
CA PRO A 93 -6.55 -9.82 -2.66
C PRO A 93 -7.65 -9.82 -1.63
N ILE A 94 -8.63 -8.98 -1.82
CA ILE A 94 -9.84 -9.18 -1.11
C ILE A 94 -10.41 -10.29 -1.90
N ASN A 95 -10.02 -11.42 -1.54
CA ASN A 95 -10.57 -12.60 -2.06
C ASN A 95 -12.03 -12.50 -1.78
N PRO A 96 -12.88 -12.30 -2.77
CA PRO A 96 -14.31 -12.32 -2.54
C PRO A 96 -14.72 -13.70 -2.06
N ASN A 97 -13.83 -14.68 -2.27
CA ASN A 97 -14.02 -16.01 -1.73
C ASN A 97 -12.85 -16.27 -0.82
N PRO A 98 -12.86 -15.71 0.38
CA PRO A 98 -11.80 -15.99 1.32
C PRO A 98 -11.78 -17.49 1.57
N ILE A 99 -10.60 -18.04 1.76
CA ILE A 99 -10.45 -19.43 2.09
C ILE A 99 -11.40 -19.72 3.25
N SER A 100 -12.29 -20.69 3.08
CA SER A 100 -13.21 -21.02 4.15
C SER A 100 -12.42 -21.60 5.33
N PRO A 101 -12.92 -21.49 6.55
CA PRO A 101 -12.24 -22.11 7.69
C PRO A 101 -11.99 -23.57 7.46
N ARG A 102 -12.89 -24.23 6.75
CA ARG A 102 -12.74 -25.64 6.44
C ARG A 102 -11.53 -25.91 5.54
N GLN A 103 -11.33 -25.08 4.52
CA GLN A 103 -10.18 -25.19 3.65
C GLN A 103 -8.88 -24.87 4.38
N ALA A 104 -8.91 -23.85 5.22
CA ALA A 104 -7.73 -23.48 6.01
C ALA A 104 -7.36 -24.61 6.97
N ALA A 105 -8.35 -25.23 7.58
CA ALA A 105 -8.11 -26.36 8.48
C ALA A 105 -7.41 -27.51 7.75
N ALA A 106 -7.88 -27.80 6.53
CA ALA A 106 -7.29 -28.87 5.74
C ALA A 106 -5.83 -28.60 5.42
N GLU A 107 -5.50 -27.35 5.08
CA GLU A 107 -4.14 -26.96 4.79
C GLU A 107 -3.24 -27.02 6.01
N LEU A 108 -3.81 -26.87 7.20
CA LEU A 108 -3.07 -26.97 8.46
C LEU A 108 -3.00 -28.41 8.97
N GLY A 109 -3.54 -29.35 8.19
CA GLY A 109 -3.50 -30.75 8.59
C GLY A 109 -4.62 -31.20 9.51
N ILE A 110 -5.62 -30.36 9.69
CA ILE A 110 -6.78 -30.67 10.52
C ILE A 110 -7.81 -31.35 9.64
N THR A 111 -7.92 -32.66 9.74
CA THR A 111 -8.78 -33.42 8.85
C THR A 111 -9.96 -34.10 9.55
N SER A 112 -9.94 -34.18 10.88
CA SER A 112 -11.04 -34.83 11.60
C SER A 112 -12.24 -33.89 11.66
N PRO A 113 -13.46 -34.45 11.62
CA PRO A 113 -14.67 -33.62 11.71
C PRO A 113 -14.70 -32.76 12.98
N GLU A 114 -14.27 -33.33 14.09
CA GLU A 114 -14.25 -32.61 15.36
C GLU A 114 -13.25 -31.47 15.34
N GLY A 115 -12.09 -31.70 14.73
CA GLY A 115 -11.07 -30.67 14.60
C GLY A 115 -11.51 -29.54 13.71
N ILE A 116 -12.17 -29.86 12.59
CA ILE A 116 -12.68 -28.85 11.67
C ILE A 116 -13.74 -28.00 12.35
N GLU A 117 -14.65 -28.62 13.09
CA GLU A 117 -15.68 -27.91 13.81
C GLU A 117 -15.10 -26.98 14.87
N ALA A 118 -14.13 -27.47 15.60
CA ALA A 118 -13.46 -26.66 16.62
C ALA A 118 -12.74 -25.46 15.98
N PHE A 119 -12.09 -25.68 14.84
CA PHE A 119 -11.40 -24.63 14.13
C PHE A 119 -12.39 -23.58 13.61
N GLU A 120 -13.52 -24.02 13.06
CA GLU A 120 -14.54 -23.10 12.59
C GLU A 120 -15.09 -22.23 13.71
N ARG A 121 -15.31 -22.80 14.88
CA ARG A 121 -15.79 -22.06 16.05
C ARG A 121 -14.75 -21.04 16.51
N MET A 122 -13.47 -21.41 16.50
CA MET A 122 -12.42 -20.53 16.89
C MET A 122 -12.32 -19.31 15.94
N VAL A 123 -12.40 -19.56 14.63
CA VAL A 123 -12.35 -18.51 13.64
C VAL A 123 -13.56 -17.58 13.80
N SER A 124 -14.75 -18.13 14.03
CA SER A 124 -15.94 -17.32 14.25
C SER A 124 -15.81 -16.43 15.47
N GLY A 125 -15.22 -16.96 16.55
CA GLY A 125 -14.99 -16.19 17.76
C GLY A 125 -14.03 -15.06 17.53
N LEU A 126 -12.94 -15.30 16.78
CA LEU A 126 -11.96 -14.27 16.49
C LEU A 126 -12.57 -13.16 15.62
N ARG A 127 -13.39 -13.54 14.65
CA ARG A 127 -14.05 -12.54 13.81
C ARG A 127 -15.02 -11.67 14.62
N ALA A 128 -15.70 -12.27 15.58
CA ALA A 128 -16.60 -11.51 16.44
C ALA A 128 -15.84 -10.48 17.27
N ILE A 129 -14.67 -10.86 17.78
CA ILE A 129 -13.81 -9.95 18.56
C ILE A 129 -13.34 -8.79 17.68
N GLU A 130 -12.89 -9.10 16.45
CA GLU A 130 -12.45 -8.09 15.52
C GLU A 130 -13.55 -7.10 15.18
N THR A 131 -14.77 -7.61 14.99
CA THR A 131 -15.90 -6.76 14.67
C THR A 131 -16.24 -5.83 15.83
N ASN A 132 -16.19 -6.35 17.04
CA ASN A 132 -16.48 -5.56 18.22
C ASN A 132 -15.43 -4.46 18.42
N ASP A 133 -14.16 -4.77 18.21
CA ASP A 133 -13.10 -3.79 18.31
C ASP A 133 -13.30 -2.64 17.33
N ARG A 134 -13.69 -2.95 16.12
CA ARG A 134 -13.93 -1.92 15.11
C ARG A 134 -15.08 -1.02 15.50
N ARG A 135 -16.14 -1.58 16.08
CA ARG A 135 -17.27 -0.80 16.53
C ARG A 135 -16.90 0.07 17.72
N ALA A 136 -16.08 -0.46 18.60
CA ALA A 136 -15.64 0.29 19.77
C ALA A 136 -14.73 1.45 19.38
N SER A 137 -13.99 1.30 18.28
CA SER A 137 -13.08 2.35 17.83
C SER A 137 -13.78 3.43 17.02
N GLY A 138 -14.96 3.17 16.55
CA GLY A 138 -15.70 4.10 15.69
C GLY A 138 -16.57 5.08 16.47
#